data_e842ee5a085adf1ef60a71fb2549d520
#
_entry.id   e842ee5a085adf1ef60a71fb2549d520
#
_cell.length_a   1.000
_cell.length_b   1.000
_cell.length_c   1.000
_cell.angle_alpha   90.00
_cell.angle_beta   90.00
_cell.angle_gamma   90.00
#
_symmetry.space_group_name_H-M   'P 1'
#
loop_
_entity.id
_entity.type
_entity.pdbx_description
1 polymer ?
#
loop_
_entity_poly.entity_id
_entity_poly.type
_entity_poly.pdbx_seq_one_letter_code
_entity_poly.pdbx_strand_id
1 'polypeptide(L)'
;MIFDTINVTDEGSVLRAELSAPPMNLLGPELVRDLVSLIKLAEADERVRVLVFSSADPDYFISHVDVTRIAEYRQEAAKLVGEASIGLLFRHLSSSRIVTIAQIEGRVRGAGSEFVLACDMRFAARESAIFCQPEAALGFNPGAGGIQHLVRLLGRTRALEVMLSGEDYDAQLAERYGWVTRTMPADALGEFVRSLAHRIAGFPPTGIATVKQRVNAISLAPVEDFRRDSDLFGQAARTPEAQARTQAAMKRGFQTRVGEMDLAWMVGELTNG
;
A
#
# COMPACT_ATOMS: atom_id res chain seq x y z
N MET A 1 -3.86 -23.43 0.61
CA MET A 1 -3.22 -22.73 1.75
C MET A 1 -4.31 -21.90 2.40
N ILE A 2 -4.41 -21.86 3.71
CA ILE A 2 -5.40 -21.04 4.43
C ILE A 2 -4.66 -19.78 4.88
N PHE A 3 -5.17 -18.62 4.55
CA PHE A 3 -4.71 -17.34 5.06
C PHE A 3 -5.66 -16.89 6.16
N ASP A 4 -5.15 -16.16 7.15
CA ASP A 4 -5.96 -15.67 8.28
C ASP A 4 -6.60 -14.32 7.95
N THR A 5 -5.95 -13.53 7.10
CA THR A 5 -6.29 -12.11 6.81
C THR A 5 -6.51 -11.81 5.33
N ILE A 6 -6.49 -12.81 4.46
CA ILE A 6 -6.68 -12.66 3.02
C ILE A 6 -7.58 -13.77 2.48
N ASN A 7 -8.68 -13.43 1.84
CA ASN A 7 -9.51 -14.36 1.10
C ASN A 7 -9.00 -14.44 -0.35
N VAL A 8 -8.54 -15.61 -0.79
CA VAL A 8 -8.01 -15.79 -2.14
C VAL A 8 -9.00 -16.56 -3.00
N THR A 9 -9.33 -15.99 -4.16
CA THR A 9 -10.10 -16.65 -5.21
C THR A 9 -9.19 -16.92 -6.40
N ASP A 10 -9.08 -18.19 -6.80
CA ASP A 10 -8.30 -18.63 -7.97
C ASP A 10 -9.23 -18.62 -9.21
N GLU A 11 -8.94 -17.75 -10.16
CA GLU A 11 -9.60 -17.65 -11.45
C GLU A 11 -8.64 -18.10 -12.59
N GLY A 12 -7.76 -19.05 -12.30
CA GLY A 12 -6.79 -19.62 -13.25
C GLY A 12 -5.51 -18.77 -13.36
N SER A 13 -5.41 -17.92 -14.39
CA SER A 13 -4.25 -17.03 -14.55
C SER A 13 -4.38 -15.71 -13.75
N VAL A 14 -5.49 -15.50 -13.08
CA VAL A 14 -5.78 -14.36 -12.20
C VAL A 14 -6.04 -14.87 -10.80
N LEU A 15 -5.31 -14.35 -9.80
CA LEU A 15 -5.66 -14.49 -8.40
C LEU A 15 -6.31 -13.20 -7.90
N ARG A 16 -7.41 -13.34 -7.16
CA ARG A 16 -8.01 -12.22 -6.44
C ARG A 16 -7.78 -12.41 -4.95
N ALA A 17 -7.19 -11.41 -4.33
CA ALA A 17 -6.82 -11.38 -2.92
C ALA A 17 -7.61 -10.27 -2.23
N GLU A 18 -8.64 -10.65 -1.48
CA GLU A 18 -9.46 -9.73 -0.71
C GLU A 18 -8.93 -9.66 0.72
N LEU A 19 -8.47 -8.48 1.12
CA LEU A 19 -7.94 -8.23 2.46
C LEU A 19 -9.07 -8.23 3.49
N SER A 20 -8.89 -8.97 4.58
CA SER A 20 -9.88 -9.12 5.66
C SER A 20 -9.18 -9.25 7.02
N ALA A 21 -8.56 -8.15 7.47
CA ALA A 21 -7.83 -8.03 8.73
C ALA A 21 -8.52 -7.00 9.66
N PRO A 22 -9.63 -7.39 10.34
CA PRO A 22 -10.34 -6.45 11.21
C PRO A 22 -9.45 -5.91 12.34
N PRO A 23 -9.76 -4.71 12.85
CA PRO A 23 -10.98 -3.95 12.60
C PRO A 23 -10.92 -3.02 11.36
N MET A 24 -9.79 -2.78 10.70
CA MET A 24 -9.62 -1.79 9.65
C MET A 24 -8.37 -2.05 8.76
N ASN A 25 -8.04 -3.31 8.58
CA ASN A 25 -6.90 -3.77 7.80
C ASN A 25 -5.59 -3.06 8.16
N LEU A 26 -5.27 -2.95 9.46
CA LEU A 26 -3.94 -2.53 9.90
C LEU A 26 -2.88 -3.49 9.36
N LEU A 27 -1.81 -2.95 8.78
CA LEU A 27 -0.69 -3.74 8.30
C LEU A 27 0.16 -4.22 9.50
N GLY A 28 -0.39 -5.21 10.20
CA GLY A 28 0.25 -5.93 11.30
C GLY A 28 0.98 -7.19 10.82
N PRO A 29 1.60 -7.93 11.75
CA PRO A 29 2.39 -9.13 11.40
C PRO A 29 1.56 -10.22 10.72
N GLU A 30 0.28 -10.38 11.05
CA GLU A 30 -0.60 -11.39 10.46
C GLU A 30 -0.84 -11.08 8.97
N LEU A 31 -1.20 -9.83 8.65
CA LEU A 31 -1.43 -9.42 7.27
C LEU A 31 -0.13 -9.44 6.45
N VAL A 32 1.00 -9.01 7.02
CA VAL A 32 2.30 -9.08 6.33
C VAL A 32 2.73 -10.52 6.09
N ARG A 33 2.54 -11.44 7.05
CA ARG A 33 2.80 -12.87 6.88
C ARG A 33 1.98 -13.47 5.73
N ASP A 34 0.70 -13.12 5.67
CA ASP A 34 -0.19 -13.64 4.64
C ASP A 34 0.14 -13.04 3.27
N LEU A 35 0.50 -11.74 3.19
CA LEU A 35 1.01 -11.12 1.96
C LEU A 35 2.30 -11.80 1.47
N VAL A 36 3.27 -12.05 2.36
CA VAL A 36 4.51 -12.77 2.03
C VAL A 36 4.20 -14.17 1.49
N SER A 37 3.28 -14.89 2.13
CA SER A 37 2.89 -16.24 1.73
C SER A 37 2.16 -16.24 0.38
N LEU A 38 1.28 -15.28 0.16
CA LEU A 38 0.55 -15.10 -1.10
C LEU A 38 1.48 -14.76 -2.27
N ILE A 39 2.42 -13.84 -2.05
CA ILE A 39 3.41 -13.46 -3.08
C ILE A 39 4.25 -14.68 -3.47
N LYS A 40 4.77 -15.43 -2.49
CA LYS A 40 5.52 -16.68 -2.76
C LYS A 40 4.70 -17.70 -3.55
N LEU A 41 3.45 -17.92 -3.15
CA LEU A 41 2.54 -18.83 -3.83
C LEU A 41 2.31 -18.40 -5.28
N ALA A 42 1.98 -17.14 -5.49
CA ALA A 42 1.71 -16.61 -6.81
C ALA A 42 2.94 -16.64 -7.73
N GLU A 43 4.13 -16.38 -7.18
CA GLU A 43 5.39 -16.43 -7.94
C GLU A 43 5.83 -17.86 -8.27
N ALA A 44 5.49 -18.84 -7.44
CA ALA A 44 5.79 -20.26 -7.67
C ALA A 44 4.87 -20.91 -8.72
N ASP A 45 3.67 -20.37 -8.93
CA ASP A 45 2.73 -20.89 -9.92
C ASP A 45 2.86 -20.15 -11.25
N GLU A 46 3.47 -20.81 -12.24
CA GLU A 46 3.68 -20.25 -13.59
C GLU A 46 2.38 -19.88 -14.33
N ARG A 47 1.22 -20.42 -13.92
CA ARG A 47 -0.08 -20.08 -14.49
C ARG A 47 -0.50 -18.66 -14.10
N VAL A 48 -0.12 -18.21 -12.89
CA VAL A 48 -0.52 -16.91 -12.36
C VAL A 48 0.23 -15.78 -13.07
N ARG A 49 -0.52 -14.87 -13.64
CA ARG A 49 -0.04 -13.70 -14.40
C ARG A 49 -0.48 -12.39 -13.80
N VAL A 50 -1.64 -12.37 -13.17
CA VAL A 50 -2.23 -11.16 -12.56
C VAL A 50 -2.66 -11.47 -11.13
N LEU A 51 -2.38 -10.55 -10.22
CA LEU A 51 -2.83 -10.57 -8.83
C LEU A 51 -3.60 -9.28 -8.56
N VAL A 52 -4.88 -9.41 -8.23
CA VAL A 52 -5.76 -8.28 -7.89
C VAL A 52 -5.94 -8.22 -6.39
N PHE A 53 -5.65 -7.09 -5.78
CA PHE A 53 -5.92 -6.82 -4.36
C PHE A 53 -7.18 -5.97 -4.21
N SER A 54 -8.07 -6.37 -3.31
CA SER A 54 -9.26 -5.63 -2.88
C SER A 54 -9.41 -5.72 -1.36
N SER A 55 -10.43 -5.10 -0.79
CA SER A 55 -10.73 -5.16 0.63
C SER A 55 -12.16 -5.66 0.87
N ALA A 56 -12.34 -6.48 1.90
CA ALA A 56 -13.65 -6.85 2.44
C ALA A 56 -14.25 -5.72 3.30
N ASP A 57 -13.43 -4.79 3.77
CA ASP A 57 -13.87 -3.62 4.54
C ASP A 57 -14.19 -2.47 3.57
N PRO A 58 -15.43 -1.95 3.56
CA PRO A 58 -15.84 -0.90 2.65
C PRO A 58 -15.22 0.47 2.98
N ASP A 59 -14.80 0.69 4.23
CA ASP A 59 -14.25 1.97 4.68
C ASP A 59 -12.71 2.01 4.60
N TYR A 60 -12.05 0.85 4.67
CA TYR A 60 -10.60 0.74 4.74
C TYR A 60 -10.05 -0.30 3.77
N PHE A 61 -9.17 0.12 2.88
CA PHE A 61 -8.37 -0.81 2.09
C PHE A 61 -7.20 -1.35 2.93
N ILE A 62 -6.29 -0.49 3.33
CA ILE A 62 -5.29 -0.66 4.40
C ILE A 62 -5.16 0.69 5.08
N SER A 63 -5.46 0.78 6.37
CA SER A 63 -5.41 2.04 7.10
C SER A 63 -3.99 2.59 7.23
N HIS A 64 -3.07 1.84 7.78
CA HIS A 64 -1.60 2.08 7.84
C HIS A 64 -0.94 0.89 8.56
N VAL A 65 0.34 1.02 9.00
CA VAL A 65 1.01 0.00 9.81
C VAL A 65 0.45 -0.05 11.24
N ASP A 66 0.51 -1.22 11.87
CA ASP A 66 0.35 -1.31 13.32
C ASP A 66 1.62 -0.75 14.00
N VAL A 67 1.52 0.50 14.50
CA VAL A 67 2.66 1.19 15.12
C VAL A 67 3.09 0.56 16.45
N THR A 68 2.26 -0.31 17.03
CA THR A 68 2.57 -1.01 18.30
C THR A 68 3.39 -2.28 18.07
N ARG A 69 3.42 -2.80 16.83
CA ARG A 69 4.04 -4.09 16.48
C ARG A 69 5.06 -3.99 15.35
N ILE A 70 5.78 -2.86 15.27
CA ILE A 70 6.72 -2.55 14.17
C ILE A 70 7.78 -3.64 13.97
N ALA A 71 8.38 -4.14 15.04
CA ALA A 71 9.42 -5.17 14.94
C ALA A 71 8.88 -6.48 14.39
N GLU A 72 7.65 -6.88 14.78
CA GLU A 72 7.04 -8.14 14.39
C GLU A 72 6.71 -8.16 12.90
N TYR A 73 5.98 -7.18 12.37
CA TYR A 73 5.62 -7.17 10.95
C TYR A 73 6.84 -7.02 10.03
N ARG A 74 7.87 -6.30 10.47
CA ARG A 74 9.14 -6.22 9.72
C ARG A 74 9.85 -7.56 9.64
N GLN A 75 9.81 -8.37 10.71
CA GLN A 75 10.36 -9.75 10.69
C GLN A 75 9.58 -10.66 9.74
N GLU A 76 8.26 -10.49 9.62
CA GLU A 76 7.47 -11.25 8.63
C GLU A 76 7.93 -10.90 7.20
N ALA A 77 8.18 -9.62 6.88
CA ALA A 77 8.71 -9.21 5.59
C ALA A 77 10.06 -9.85 5.27
N ALA A 78 10.94 -10.00 6.27
CA ALA A 78 12.26 -10.62 6.10
C ALA A 78 12.19 -12.06 5.57
N LYS A 79 11.11 -12.78 5.80
CA LYS A 79 10.91 -14.15 5.32
C LYS A 79 10.84 -14.26 3.79
N LEU A 80 10.59 -13.17 3.08
CA LEU A 80 10.64 -13.14 1.60
C LEU A 80 11.88 -12.40 1.09
N VAL A 81 12.21 -11.24 1.66
CA VAL A 81 13.23 -10.36 1.10
C VAL A 81 14.57 -10.41 1.83
N GLY A 82 14.69 -11.21 2.90
CA GLY A 82 15.92 -11.42 3.65
C GLY A 82 16.26 -10.29 4.64
N GLU A 83 15.55 -9.18 4.60
CA GLU A 83 15.75 -8.02 5.47
C GLU A 83 14.43 -7.58 6.12
N ALA A 84 14.48 -7.13 7.38
CA ALA A 84 13.31 -6.70 8.16
C ALA A 84 12.81 -5.33 7.67
N SER A 85 12.27 -5.28 6.44
CA SER A 85 11.85 -4.06 5.76
C SER A 85 10.58 -4.28 4.92
N ILE A 86 9.53 -3.54 5.25
CA ILE A 86 8.31 -3.48 4.42
C ILE A 86 8.60 -2.78 3.10
N GLY A 87 9.47 -1.78 3.09
CA GLY A 87 9.86 -1.09 1.86
C GLY A 87 10.49 -2.04 0.84
N LEU A 88 11.34 -2.95 1.29
CA LEU A 88 11.91 -3.98 0.42
C LEU A 88 10.87 -5.03 0.00
N LEU A 89 9.92 -5.39 0.87
CA LEU A 89 8.80 -6.26 0.52
C LEU A 89 7.95 -5.65 -0.60
N PHE A 90 7.59 -4.37 -0.47
CA PHE A 90 6.79 -3.68 -1.48
C PHE A 90 7.56 -3.47 -2.79
N ARG A 91 8.87 -3.15 -2.68
CA ARG A 91 9.70 -3.09 -3.88
C ARG A 91 9.80 -4.46 -4.59
N HIS A 92 9.88 -5.56 -3.83
CA HIS A 92 9.84 -6.92 -4.39
C HIS A 92 8.54 -7.13 -5.17
N LEU A 93 7.39 -6.76 -4.60
CA LEU A 93 6.09 -6.82 -5.29
C LEU A 93 6.11 -6.05 -6.62
N SER A 94 6.63 -4.81 -6.63
CA SER A 94 6.76 -3.99 -7.85
C SER A 94 7.65 -4.67 -8.90
N SER A 95 8.71 -5.36 -8.48
CA SER A 95 9.67 -6.03 -9.38
C SER A 95 9.26 -7.44 -9.79
N SER A 96 8.22 -8.00 -9.18
CA SER A 96 7.70 -9.34 -9.49
C SER A 96 7.31 -9.48 -10.96
N ARG A 97 7.36 -10.71 -11.49
CA ARG A 97 6.88 -11.01 -12.83
C ARG A 97 5.36 -10.88 -12.98
N ILE A 98 4.64 -10.92 -11.86
CA ILE A 98 3.19 -10.87 -11.80
C ILE A 98 2.73 -9.42 -11.96
N VAL A 99 1.72 -9.19 -12.78
CA VAL A 99 1.06 -7.89 -12.85
C VAL A 99 0.15 -7.73 -11.65
N THR A 100 0.29 -6.62 -10.92
CA THR A 100 -0.47 -6.35 -9.71
C THR A 100 -1.43 -5.19 -9.90
N ILE A 101 -2.68 -5.36 -9.46
CA ILE A 101 -3.75 -4.35 -9.57
C ILE A 101 -4.35 -4.14 -8.17
N ALA A 102 -4.43 -2.88 -7.74
CA ALA A 102 -5.18 -2.50 -6.55
C ALA A 102 -6.57 -1.97 -6.96
N GLN A 103 -7.64 -2.61 -6.46
CA GLN A 103 -9.03 -2.18 -6.53
C GLN A 103 -9.39 -1.53 -5.21
N ILE A 104 -9.55 -0.21 -5.19
CA ILE A 104 -9.58 0.60 -3.97
C ILE A 104 -10.98 1.21 -3.79
N GLU A 105 -11.66 0.87 -2.70
CA GLU A 105 -13.00 1.38 -2.39
C GLU A 105 -13.02 2.25 -1.14
N GLY A 106 -12.11 2.04 -0.19
CA GLY A 106 -12.02 2.74 1.07
C GLY A 106 -10.72 3.55 1.23
N ARG A 107 -10.39 3.84 2.49
CA ARG A 107 -9.21 4.63 2.88
C ARG A 107 -7.92 3.85 2.69
N VAL A 108 -6.94 4.55 2.13
CA VAL A 108 -5.59 4.05 1.84
C VAL A 108 -4.59 5.06 2.40
N ARG A 109 -3.99 4.75 3.54
CA ARG A 109 -3.16 5.73 4.26
C ARG A 109 -1.81 5.14 4.67
N GLY A 110 -0.79 5.98 4.77
CA GLY A 110 0.54 5.56 5.19
C GLY A 110 1.05 4.36 4.40
N ALA A 111 1.47 3.30 5.09
CA ALA A 111 1.94 2.08 4.43
C ALA A 111 0.88 1.40 3.56
N GLY A 112 -0.42 1.64 3.79
CA GLY A 112 -1.47 1.20 2.86
C GLY A 112 -1.37 1.92 1.52
N SER A 113 -1.13 3.23 1.53
CA SER A 113 -0.83 3.99 0.32
C SER A 113 0.46 3.51 -0.35
N GLU A 114 1.50 3.24 0.42
CA GLU A 114 2.77 2.71 -0.09
C GLU A 114 2.61 1.32 -0.71
N PHE A 115 1.72 0.48 -0.15
CA PHE A 115 1.37 -0.82 -0.71
C PHE A 115 0.69 -0.70 -2.08
N VAL A 116 -0.33 0.16 -2.21
CA VAL A 116 -1.00 0.32 -3.50
C VAL A 116 -0.11 1.02 -4.53
N LEU A 117 0.82 1.88 -4.09
CA LEU A 117 1.86 2.46 -4.95
C LEU A 117 2.84 1.41 -5.49
N ALA A 118 3.07 0.34 -4.73
CA ALA A 118 3.88 -0.79 -5.17
C ALA A 118 3.17 -1.71 -6.19
N CYS A 119 1.84 -1.65 -6.27
CA CYS A 119 1.09 -2.30 -7.34
C CYS A 119 1.32 -1.60 -8.69
N ASP A 120 1.27 -2.35 -9.78
CA ASP A 120 1.48 -1.82 -11.13
C ASP A 120 0.38 -0.81 -11.53
N MET A 121 -0.86 -1.10 -11.16
CA MET A 121 -2.02 -0.25 -11.47
C MET A 121 -2.92 -0.08 -10.24
N ARG A 122 -3.56 1.08 -10.14
CA ARG A 122 -4.47 1.47 -9.07
C ARG A 122 -5.75 2.02 -9.66
N PHE A 123 -6.88 1.39 -9.34
CA PHE A 123 -8.21 1.84 -9.73
C PHE A 123 -9.02 2.08 -8.47
N ALA A 124 -9.76 3.19 -8.42
CA ALA A 124 -10.42 3.62 -7.21
C ALA A 124 -11.88 3.98 -7.42
N ALA A 125 -12.70 3.68 -6.42
CA ALA A 125 -14.07 4.16 -6.33
C ALA A 125 -14.06 5.68 -6.13
N ARG A 126 -14.76 6.39 -7.03
CA ARG A 126 -14.76 7.86 -7.06
C ARG A 126 -15.37 8.48 -5.80
N GLU A 127 -16.36 7.81 -5.25
CA GLU A 127 -17.21 8.31 -4.18
C GLU A 127 -16.62 8.10 -2.78
N SER A 128 -15.77 7.05 -2.61
CA SER A 128 -15.42 6.56 -1.27
C SER A 128 -13.92 6.41 -1.03
N ALA A 129 -13.09 6.28 -2.08
CA ALA A 129 -11.66 6.09 -1.87
C ALA A 129 -10.97 7.39 -1.44
N ILE A 130 -10.16 7.30 -0.38
CA ILE A 130 -9.42 8.41 0.24
C ILE A 130 -7.97 8.01 0.41
N PHE A 131 -7.07 8.91 0.11
CA PHE A 131 -5.61 8.71 0.13
C PHE A 131 -4.94 9.69 1.09
N CYS A 132 -3.96 9.22 1.86
CA CYS A 132 -3.19 10.07 2.75
C CYS A 132 -1.78 9.51 2.99
N GLN A 133 -0.83 10.41 3.24
CA GLN A 133 0.54 10.06 3.67
C GLN A 133 0.82 10.83 4.99
N PRO A 134 0.40 10.30 6.16
CA PRO A 134 0.37 11.06 7.41
C PRO A 134 1.70 11.05 8.19
N GLU A 135 2.72 10.35 7.71
CA GLU A 135 3.94 10.05 8.45
C GLU A 135 4.64 11.29 9.00
N ALA A 136 4.75 12.36 8.21
CA ALA A 136 5.43 13.58 8.64
C ALA A 136 4.77 14.22 9.86
N ALA A 137 3.43 14.16 9.96
CA ALA A 137 2.68 14.67 11.11
C ALA A 137 2.97 13.90 12.40
N LEU A 138 3.44 12.67 12.31
CA LEU A 138 3.81 11.83 13.44
C LEU A 138 5.33 11.80 13.69
N GLY A 139 6.13 12.56 12.93
CA GLY A 139 7.58 12.62 13.05
C GLY A 139 8.32 11.51 12.30
N PHE A 140 7.67 10.85 11.35
CA PHE A 140 8.27 9.82 10.49
C PHE A 140 8.45 10.32 9.05
N ASN A 141 9.23 9.60 8.28
CA ASN A 141 9.16 9.63 6.80
C ASN A 141 8.37 8.41 6.31
N PRO A 142 7.74 8.46 5.11
CA PRO A 142 7.25 7.26 4.43
C PRO A 142 8.41 6.27 4.22
N GLY A 143 8.31 5.09 4.83
CA GLY A 143 9.43 4.14 4.90
C GLY A 143 9.24 2.87 4.06
N ALA A 144 8.10 2.76 3.38
CA ALA A 144 7.76 1.57 2.59
C ALA A 144 7.70 1.84 1.07
N GLY A 145 8.28 2.95 0.61
CA GLY A 145 8.43 3.29 -0.81
C GLY A 145 7.62 4.49 -1.26
N GLY A 146 6.86 5.15 -0.36
CA GLY A 146 6.05 6.32 -0.69
C GLY A 146 6.86 7.44 -1.32
N ILE A 147 8.04 7.77 -0.75
CA ILE A 147 8.94 8.78 -1.30
C ILE A 147 9.34 8.43 -2.74
N GLN A 148 9.73 7.18 -2.96
CA GLN A 148 10.25 6.73 -4.24
C GLN A 148 9.18 6.72 -5.34
N HIS A 149 7.97 6.27 -5.01
CA HIS A 149 6.87 6.21 -5.97
C HIS A 149 6.22 7.58 -6.21
N LEU A 150 5.88 8.32 -5.15
CA LEU A 150 5.15 9.59 -5.29
C LEU A 150 5.94 10.63 -6.07
N VAL A 151 7.24 10.76 -5.83
CA VAL A 151 8.07 11.71 -6.58
C VAL A 151 8.10 11.39 -8.07
N ARG A 152 8.11 10.10 -8.44
CA ARG A 152 8.13 9.65 -9.84
C ARG A 152 6.76 9.77 -10.53
N LEU A 153 5.69 9.58 -9.78
CA LEU A 153 4.32 9.63 -10.32
C LEU A 153 3.76 11.05 -10.36
N LEU A 154 3.94 11.83 -9.28
CA LEU A 154 3.31 13.13 -9.10
C LEU A 154 4.22 14.32 -9.46
N GLY A 155 5.54 14.07 -9.51
CA GLY A 155 6.55 15.11 -9.53
C GLY A 155 6.80 15.73 -8.15
N ARG A 156 7.94 16.42 -7.99
CA ARG A 156 8.45 16.90 -6.70
C ARG A 156 7.43 17.73 -5.90
N THR A 157 6.76 18.69 -6.55
CA THR A 157 5.92 19.65 -5.82
C THR A 157 4.70 18.98 -5.18
N ARG A 158 3.95 18.18 -5.95
CA ARG A 158 2.78 17.46 -5.44
C ARG A 158 3.17 16.39 -4.43
N ALA A 159 4.30 15.71 -4.64
CA ALA A 159 4.80 14.73 -3.69
C ALA A 159 5.13 15.37 -2.33
N LEU A 160 5.75 16.57 -2.31
CA LEU A 160 5.99 17.31 -1.08
C LEU A 160 4.68 17.78 -0.43
N GLU A 161 3.73 18.31 -1.21
CA GLU A 161 2.40 18.67 -0.72
C GLU A 161 1.74 17.49 0.01
N VAL A 162 1.63 16.34 -0.66
CA VAL A 162 1.00 15.13 -0.12
C VAL A 162 1.68 14.64 1.16
N MET A 163 3.02 14.52 1.15
CA MET A 163 3.75 13.94 2.27
C MET A 163 3.95 14.90 3.46
N LEU A 164 3.89 16.21 3.24
CA LEU A 164 4.12 17.19 4.31
C LEU A 164 2.82 17.72 4.91
N SER A 165 1.72 17.73 4.16
CA SER A 165 0.42 18.17 4.68
C SER A 165 -0.21 17.14 5.60
N GLY A 166 -0.04 15.84 5.34
CA GLY A 166 -0.75 14.78 6.03
C GLY A 166 -2.28 14.80 5.84
N GLU A 167 -2.75 15.52 4.81
CA GLU A 167 -4.15 15.69 4.49
C GLU A 167 -4.76 14.46 3.79
N ASP A 168 -6.08 14.33 3.88
CA ASP A 168 -6.85 13.37 3.08
C ASP A 168 -7.11 13.93 1.68
N TYR A 169 -6.82 13.13 0.66
CA TYR A 169 -7.06 13.42 -0.75
C TYR A 169 -8.18 12.52 -1.28
N ASP A 170 -9.22 13.11 -1.86
CA ASP A 170 -10.27 12.34 -2.52
C ASP A 170 -9.75 11.63 -3.78
N ALA A 171 -10.49 10.65 -4.24
CA ALA A 171 -10.11 9.83 -5.38
C ALA A 171 -9.90 10.65 -6.66
N GLN A 172 -10.69 11.71 -6.89
CA GLN A 172 -10.59 12.54 -8.09
C GLN A 172 -9.34 13.40 -8.08
N LEU A 173 -8.96 13.96 -6.92
CA LEU A 173 -7.73 14.71 -6.78
C LEU A 173 -6.51 13.78 -6.87
N ALA A 174 -6.58 12.59 -6.29
CA ALA A 174 -5.55 11.56 -6.41
C ALA A 174 -5.34 11.13 -7.88
N GLU A 175 -6.39 10.99 -8.67
CA GLU A 175 -6.29 10.73 -10.12
C GLU A 175 -5.64 11.91 -10.86
N ARG A 176 -6.09 13.14 -10.60
CA ARG A 176 -5.50 14.35 -11.22
C ARG A 176 -4.02 14.54 -10.89
N TYR A 177 -3.59 14.09 -9.72
CA TYR A 177 -2.17 14.14 -9.32
C TYR A 177 -1.35 12.99 -9.91
N GLY A 178 -1.98 11.90 -10.34
CA GLY A 178 -1.34 10.70 -10.83
C GLY A 178 -1.03 9.67 -9.74
N TRP A 179 -1.59 9.84 -8.55
CA TRP A 179 -1.53 8.86 -7.46
C TRP A 179 -2.33 7.61 -7.81
N VAL A 180 -3.47 7.80 -8.48
CA VAL A 180 -4.37 6.76 -8.98
C VAL A 180 -4.36 6.75 -10.50
N THR A 181 -4.41 5.57 -11.09
CA THR A 181 -4.44 5.38 -12.55
C THR A 181 -5.76 5.89 -13.14
N ARG A 182 -6.88 5.56 -12.51
CA ARG A 182 -8.22 5.96 -12.92
C ARG A 182 -9.22 5.81 -11.78
N THR A 183 -10.19 6.73 -11.70
CA THR A 183 -11.37 6.60 -10.85
C THR A 183 -12.61 6.29 -11.66
N MET A 184 -13.57 5.62 -11.05
CA MET A 184 -14.87 5.29 -11.65
C MET A 184 -15.95 5.13 -10.58
N PRO A 185 -17.23 5.08 -10.96
CA PRO A 185 -18.30 4.75 -10.02
C PRO A 185 -18.05 3.43 -9.29
N ALA A 186 -18.35 3.37 -8.00
CA ALA A 186 -18.05 2.21 -7.16
C ALA A 186 -18.70 0.92 -7.70
N ASP A 187 -19.90 1.00 -8.24
CA ASP A 187 -20.63 -0.12 -8.84
C ASP A 187 -20.01 -0.64 -10.15
N ALA A 188 -19.23 0.17 -10.85
CA ALA A 188 -18.53 -0.21 -12.07
C ALA A 188 -17.10 -0.72 -11.83
N LEU A 189 -16.50 -0.43 -10.66
CA LEU A 189 -15.09 -0.67 -10.38
C LEU A 189 -14.72 -2.16 -10.44
N GLY A 190 -15.49 -3.01 -9.77
CA GLY A 190 -15.19 -4.43 -9.68
C GLY A 190 -15.19 -5.13 -11.04
N GLU A 191 -16.19 -4.87 -11.87
CA GLU A 191 -16.31 -5.45 -13.20
C GLU A 191 -15.20 -4.94 -14.13
N PHE A 192 -14.90 -3.64 -14.08
CA PHE A 192 -13.80 -3.06 -14.86
C PHE A 192 -12.45 -3.71 -14.51
N VAL A 193 -12.11 -3.82 -13.23
CA VAL A 193 -10.85 -4.41 -12.78
C VAL A 193 -10.77 -5.89 -13.16
N ARG A 194 -11.86 -6.64 -12.99
CA ARG A 194 -11.93 -8.06 -13.37
C ARG A 194 -11.70 -8.24 -14.85
N SER A 195 -12.41 -7.47 -15.67
CA SER A 195 -12.28 -7.52 -17.15
C SER A 195 -10.86 -7.19 -17.60
N LEU A 196 -10.24 -6.15 -17.02
CA LEU A 196 -8.87 -5.76 -17.33
C LEU A 196 -7.86 -6.85 -16.91
N ALA A 197 -8.01 -7.42 -15.72
CA ALA A 197 -7.14 -8.48 -15.22
C ALA A 197 -7.15 -9.71 -16.14
N HIS A 198 -8.34 -10.19 -16.52
CA HIS A 198 -8.48 -11.31 -17.45
C HIS A 198 -7.96 -10.98 -18.85
N ARG A 199 -8.18 -9.75 -19.33
CA ARG A 199 -7.61 -9.31 -20.61
C ARG A 199 -6.09 -9.38 -20.61
N ILE A 200 -5.44 -8.85 -19.56
CA ILE A 200 -3.98 -8.90 -19.42
C ILE A 200 -3.51 -10.35 -19.31
N ALA A 201 -4.15 -11.16 -18.46
CA ALA A 201 -3.80 -12.56 -18.26
C ALA A 201 -3.94 -13.40 -19.53
N GLY A 202 -4.74 -12.98 -20.50
CA GLY A 202 -4.89 -13.62 -21.82
C GLY A 202 -3.75 -13.34 -22.80
N PHE A 203 -2.84 -12.39 -22.50
CA PHE A 203 -1.74 -12.05 -23.39
C PHE A 203 -0.55 -13.01 -23.22
N PRO A 204 0.36 -13.08 -24.23
CA PRO A 204 1.57 -13.88 -24.12
C PRO A 204 2.43 -13.46 -22.91
N PRO A 205 2.83 -14.40 -22.02
CA PRO A 205 3.54 -14.07 -20.78
C PRO A 205 4.89 -13.38 -21.03
N THR A 206 5.57 -13.72 -22.11
CA THR A 206 6.83 -13.06 -22.51
C THR A 206 6.65 -11.57 -22.80
N GLY A 207 5.55 -11.21 -23.48
CA GLY A 207 5.21 -9.81 -23.77
C GLY A 207 4.95 -9.02 -22.50
N ILE A 208 4.12 -9.58 -21.60
CA ILE A 208 3.80 -8.98 -20.29
C ILE A 208 5.09 -8.74 -19.50
N ALA A 209 5.91 -9.79 -19.32
CA ALA A 209 7.15 -9.73 -18.56
C ALA A 209 8.14 -8.71 -19.14
N THR A 210 8.32 -8.69 -20.45
CA THR A 210 9.23 -7.74 -21.12
C THR A 210 8.78 -6.30 -20.93
N VAL A 211 7.49 -6.00 -21.10
CA VAL A 211 6.96 -4.64 -20.91
C VAL A 211 7.18 -4.21 -19.45
N LYS A 212 6.77 -5.03 -18.48
CA LYS A 212 6.92 -4.71 -17.05
C LYS A 212 8.40 -4.51 -16.69
N GLN A 213 9.28 -5.40 -17.12
CA GLN A 213 10.72 -5.29 -16.87
C GLN A 213 11.31 -3.99 -17.44
N ARG A 214 10.94 -3.62 -18.67
CA ARG A 214 11.46 -2.39 -19.30
C ARG A 214 10.92 -1.13 -18.64
N VAL A 215 9.65 -1.11 -18.24
CA VAL A 215 9.05 0.00 -17.48
C VAL A 215 9.76 0.13 -16.11
N ASN A 216 9.95 -0.97 -15.40
CA ASN A 216 10.61 -0.97 -14.11
C ASN A 216 12.08 -0.51 -14.20
N ALA A 217 12.80 -0.87 -15.27
CA ALA A 217 14.18 -0.41 -15.48
C ALA A 217 14.29 1.13 -15.63
N ILE A 218 13.20 1.80 -15.99
CA ILE A 218 13.15 3.27 -16.15
C ILE A 218 12.62 3.94 -14.89
N SER A 219 11.58 3.37 -14.26
CA SER A 219 10.75 4.04 -13.26
C SER A 219 10.91 3.52 -11.83
N LEU A 220 11.29 2.25 -11.64
CA LEU A 220 11.44 1.69 -10.30
C LEU A 220 12.79 2.11 -9.71
N ALA A 221 12.75 2.72 -8.53
CA ALA A 221 13.95 3.16 -7.83
C ALA A 221 14.90 1.99 -7.47
N PRO A 222 16.21 2.25 -7.33
CA PRO A 222 17.16 1.28 -6.82
C PRO A 222 16.75 0.72 -5.46
N VAL A 223 17.16 -0.52 -5.17
CA VAL A 223 16.89 -1.19 -3.87
C VAL A 223 17.44 -0.36 -2.70
N GLU A 224 18.60 0.26 -2.89
CA GLU A 224 19.27 1.05 -1.85
C GLU A 224 18.46 2.26 -1.39
N ASP A 225 17.68 2.88 -2.29
CA ASP A 225 16.83 4.01 -1.94
C ASP A 225 15.67 3.55 -1.03
N PHE A 226 15.04 2.41 -1.32
CA PHE A 226 14.03 1.81 -0.46
C PHE A 226 14.59 1.38 0.90
N ARG A 227 15.80 0.79 0.90
CA ARG A 227 16.48 0.42 2.15
C ARG A 227 16.74 1.64 3.01
N ARG A 228 17.26 2.71 2.42
CA ARG A 228 17.54 3.97 3.11
C ARG A 228 16.29 4.59 3.72
N ASP A 229 15.18 4.65 2.98
CA ASP A 229 13.91 5.19 3.49
C ASP A 229 13.37 4.34 4.65
N SER A 230 13.47 3.01 4.55
CA SER A 230 13.08 2.07 5.61
C SER A 230 13.94 2.21 6.87
N ASP A 231 15.24 2.45 6.71
CA ASP A 231 16.16 2.66 7.83
C ASP A 231 15.89 4.00 8.53
N LEU A 232 15.65 5.06 7.76
CA LEU A 232 15.28 6.38 8.29
C LEU A 232 13.96 6.31 9.07
N PHE A 233 12.94 5.61 8.56
CA PHE A 233 11.71 5.34 9.30
C PHE A 233 11.99 4.64 10.63
N GLY A 234 12.82 3.58 10.60
CA GLY A 234 13.19 2.83 11.80
C GLY A 234 13.99 3.66 12.82
N GLN A 235 14.78 4.64 12.35
CA GLN A 235 15.47 5.60 13.22
C GLN A 235 14.50 6.62 13.81
N ALA A 236 13.64 7.21 12.99
CA ALA A 236 12.62 8.18 13.41
C ALA A 236 11.69 7.60 14.48
N ALA A 237 11.24 6.35 14.33
CA ALA A 237 10.36 5.67 15.29
C ALA A 237 10.96 5.55 16.71
N ARG A 238 12.27 5.72 16.85
CA ARG A 238 12.97 5.67 18.15
C ARG A 238 13.19 7.04 18.78
N THR A 239 12.88 8.11 18.07
CA THR A 239 13.07 9.47 18.59
C THR A 239 12.02 9.79 19.65
N PRO A 240 12.39 10.56 20.70
CA PRO A 240 11.43 10.99 21.71
C PRO A 240 10.25 11.77 21.12
N GLU A 241 10.50 12.58 20.09
CA GLU A 241 9.48 13.38 19.39
C GLU A 241 8.43 12.48 18.73
N ALA A 242 8.85 11.54 17.88
CA ALA A 242 7.92 10.63 17.21
C ALA A 242 7.14 9.75 18.20
N GLN A 243 7.80 9.29 19.27
CA GLN A 243 7.13 8.53 20.32
C GLN A 243 6.08 9.37 21.07
N ALA A 244 6.39 10.62 21.41
CA ALA A 244 5.44 11.52 22.07
C ALA A 244 4.23 11.82 21.17
N ARG A 245 4.46 12.11 19.88
CA ARG A 245 3.38 12.38 18.91
C ARG A 245 2.52 11.14 18.67
N THR A 246 3.13 9.95 18.53
CA THR A 246 2.39 8.69 18.40
C THR A 246 1.53 8.42 19.64
N GLN A 247 2.07 8.64 20.86
CA GLN A 247 1.30 8.48 22.09
C GLN A 247 0.14 9.48 22.18
N ALA A 248 0.35 10.72 21.75
CA ALA A 248 -0.70 11.73 21.71
C ALA A 248 -1.80 11.34 20.71
N ALA A 249 -1.45 10.81 19.54
CA ALA A 249 -2.40 10.29 18.57
C ALA A 249 -3.19 9.10 19.12
N MET A 250 -2.51 8.14 19.77
CA MET A 250 -3.17 6.97 20.41
C MET A 250 -4.21 7.40 21.45
N LYS A 251 -3.92 8.42 22.27
CA LYS A 251 -4.89 8.96 23.23
C LYS A 251 -6.12 9.59 22.56
N ARG A 252 -6.03 9.99 21.30
CA ARG A 252 -7.12 10.55 20.49
C ARG A 252 -7.84 9.52 19.63
N GLY A 253 -7.48 8.25 19.76
CA GLY A 253 -8.14 7.14 19.03
C GLY A 253 -7.42 6.69 17.77
N PHE A 254 -6.14 7.06 17.58
CA PHE A 254 -5.33 6.46 16.52
C PHE A 254 -5.33 4.93 16.63
N GLN A 255 -5.37 4.22 15.52
CA GLN A 255 -5.57 2.77 15.43
C GLN A 255 -6.95 2.29 15.96
N THR A 256 -7.93 3.17 16.07
CA THR A 256 -9.32 2.76 16.28
C THR A 256 -10.18 3.17 15.08
N ARG A 257 -11.16 2.33 14.73
CA ARG A 257 -12.00 2.57 13.56
C ARG A 257 -12.67 3.96 13.55
N VAL A 258 -13.13 4.41 14.71
CA VAL A 258 -13.79 5.72 14.84
C VAL A 258 -12.81 6.88 14.73
N GLY A 259 -11.66 6.79 15.41
CA GLY A 259 -10.64 7.83 15.38
C GLY A 259 -10.02 8.00 14.00
N GLU A 260 -9.92 6.91 13.26
CA GLU A 260 -9.34 6.93 11.91
C GLU A 260 -10.28 7.45 10.81
N MET A 261 -11.55 7.66 11.11
CA MET A 261 -12.45 8.30 10.11
C MET A 261 -11.96 9.70 9.74
N ASP A 262 -11.44 10.46 10.71
CA ASP A 262 -10.96 11.84 10.57
C ASP A 262 -9.46 11.96 10.88
N LEU A 263 -8.64 11.01 10.40
CA LEU A 263 -7.21 10.94 10.72
C LEU A 263 -6.47 12.22 10.37
N ALA A 264 -6.69 12.80 9.21
CA ALA A 264 -6.01 14.02 8.76
C ALA A 264 -6.24 15.18 9.73
N TRP A 265 -7.49 15.40 10.16
CA TRP A 265 -7.80 16.38 11.18
C TRP A 265 -7.12 16.05 12.51
N MET A 266 -7.21 14.79 12.96
CA MET A 266 -6.63 14.35 14.23
C MET A 266 -5.12 14.62 14.29
N VAL A 267 -4.37 14.27 13.24
CA VAL A 267 -2.90 14.47 13.22
C VAL A 267 -2.53 15.94 13.07
N GLY A 268 -3.35 16.75 12.38
CA GLY A 268 -3.19 18.20 12.27
C GLY A 268 -3.33 18.92 13.62
N GLU A 269 -4.22 18.41 14.50
CA GLU A 269 -4.45 18.95 15.84
C GLU A 269 -3.45 18.43 16.91
N LEU A 270 -2.50 17.60 16.54
CA LEU A 270 -1.42 17.19 17.44
C LEU A 270 -0.48 18.36 17.67
N THR A 271 -0.73 19.14 18.71
CA THR A 271 0.18 20.20 19.14
C THR A 271 1.46 19.59 19.72
N ASN A 272 2.57 20.28 19.56
CA ASN A 272 3.79 19.96 20.29
C ASN A 272 3.51 20.22 21.79
N GLY A 273 3.32 19.13 22.57
CA GLY A 273 3.14 19.20 24.00
C GLY A 273 4.43 19.59 24.71
#